data_0627b58d2f4f887114d2ed40d234adba
#
_entry.id   0627b58d2f4f887114d2ed40d234adba
#
_cell.length_a   1.000
_cell.length_b   1.000
_cell.length_c   1.000
_cell.angle_alpha   90.00
_cell.angle_beta   90.00
_cell.angle_gamma   90.00
#
_symmetry.space_group_name_H-M   'P 1'
#
loop_
_entity.id
_entity.type
_entity.pdbx_description
1 polymer ?
#
loop_
_entity_poly.entity_id
_entity_poly.type
_entity_poly.pdbx_seq_one_letter_code
_entity_poly.pdbx_strand_id
1 'polypeptide(L)'
;MLRRSWRLLRSFSFEQSDPGRFYGPLAEDTAELIVAIAADMEVSGEPVAVLDVGGGPGYFHRAFASRGMDYVTVEPDVGEMAAAGISVPASVRGSGMDLPFRDECFDVVYSSNVAEHVAKPWQMADEMLRVTKPGGVMVLSYTVWLGPFGGHETGLWPHYVGGDFARRRYERVYGRRPKNVFGESLFAVSCAQGLRWGRRQGAVFFPRYHPWWAWWVVRVPILREFLTSNLVIVVKKKGG
;
A
#
# COMPACT_ATOMS: atom_id res chain seq x y z
N MET A 1 -17.81 3.70 8.29
CA MET A 1 -16.50 4.27 7.86
C MET A 1 -15.79 5.02 9.00
N LEU A 2 -16.31 6.07 9.61
CA LEU A 2 -15.61 6.83 10.68
C LEU A 2 -15.13 5.97 11.86
N ARG A 3 -15.94 5.01 12.35
CA ARG A 3 -15.54 4.07 13.44
C ARG A 3 -14.38 3.15 13.01
N ARG A 4 -14.33 2.74 11.75
CA ARG A 4 -13.27 1.93 11.14
C ARG A 4 -11.95 2.70 11.08
N SER A 5 -11.97 3.90 10.50
CA SER A 5 -10.79 4.78 10.43
C SER A 5 -10.25 5.14 11.81
N TRP A 6 -11.14 5.38 12.78
CA TRP A 6 -10.77 5.68 14.16
C TRP A 6 -10.12 4.50 14.88
N ARG A 7 -10.59 3.27 14.61
CA ARG A 7 -9.98 2.04 15.15
C ARG A 7 -8.57 1.85 14.60
N LEU A 8 -8.36 2.02 13.28
CA LEU A 8 -7.05 1.90 12.64
C LEU A 8 -6.08 2.99 13.11
N LEU A 9 -6.54 4.24 13.24
CA LEU A 9 -5.72 5.32 13.78
C LEU A 9 -5.27 5.04 15.23
N ARG A 10 -6.13 4.48 16.07
CA ARG A 10 -5.76 4.08 17.43
C ARG A 10 -4.77 2.92 17.47
N SER A 11 -4.83 2.01 16.51
CA SER A 11 -3.90 0.88 16.45
C SER A 11 -2.50 1.27 15.95
N PHE A 12 -2.36 2.40 15.28
CA PHE A 12 -1.07 2.88 14.76
C PHE A 12 0.03 3.03 15.83
N SER A 13 -0.35 3.40 17.06
CA SER A 13 0.59 3.49 18.19
C SER A 13 1.22 2.14 18.58
N PHE A 14 0.64 1.01 18.14
CA PHE A 14 1.13 -0.34 18.42
C PHE A 14 2.03 -0.90 17.31
N GLU A 15 2.19 -0.21 16.19
CA GLU A 15 2.94 -0.70 15.02
C GLU A 15 4.34 -1.26 15.38
N GLN A 16 5.06 -0.58 16.27
CA GLN A 16 6.40 -1.00 16.70
C GLN A 16 6.42 -1.84 17.98
N SER A 17 5.45 -1.67 18.87
CA SER A 17 5.43 -2.34 20.19
C SER A 17 4.66 -3.65 20.18
N ASP A 18 3.63 -3.78 19.36
CA ASP A 18 2.78 -4.96 19.20
C ASP A 18 2.27 -5.02 17.75
N PRO A 19 3.14 -5.44 16.78
CA PRO A 19 2.79 -5.44 15.37
C PRO A 19 1.51 -6.22 15.04
N GLY A 20 1.25 -7.33 15.73
CA GLY A 20 0.04 -8.13 15.52
C GLY A 20 -1.25 -7.36 15.80
N ARG A 21 -1.24 -6.50 16.82
CA ARG A 21 -2.37 -5.66 17.19
C ARG A 21 -2.63 -4.53 16.18
N PHE A 22 -1.62 -4.12 15.45
CA PHE A 22 -1.75 -3.14 14.37
C PHE A 22 -2.10 -3.81 13.03
N TYR A 23 -1.25 -4.76 12.60
CA TYR A 23 -1.37 -5.38 11.28
C TYR A 23 -2.57 -6.33 11.15
N GLY A 24 -3.06 -6.95 12.22
CA GLY A 24 -4.25 -7.80 12.18
C GLY A 24 -5.50 -7.04 11.70
N PRO A 25 -5.93 -5.97 12.37
CA PRO A 25 -7.05 -5.13 11.92
C PRO A 25 -6.80 -4.49 10.54
N LEU A 26 -5.56 -4.13 10.20
CA LEU A 26 -5.21 -3.57 8.90
C LEU A 26 -5.35 -4.61 7.79
N ALA A 27 -4.97 -5.86 8.04
CA ALA A 27 -5.10 -6.96 7.09
C ALA A 27 -6.58 -7.26 6.77
N GLU A 28 -7.43 -7.33 7.81
CA GLU A 28 -8.88 -7.50 7.63
C GLU A 28 -9.49 -6.35 6.83
N ASP A 29 -9.13 -5.10 7.18
CA ASP A 29 -9.56 -3.90 6.47
C ASP A 29 -9.13 -3.91 4.99
N THR A 30 -7.91 -4.35 4.72
CA THR A 30 -7.38 -4.43 3.36
C THR A 30 -8.07 -5.53 2.57
N ALA A 31 -8.25 -6.72 3.15
CA ALA A 31 -8.93 -7.82 2.48
C ALA A 31 -10.39 -7.46 2.17
N GLU A 32 -11.13 -6.84 3.11
CA GLU A 32 -12.48 -6.32 2.85
C GLU A 32 -12.52 -5.33 1.67
N LEU A 33 -11.56 -4.40 1.63
CA LEU A 33 -11.46 -3.42 0.55
C LEU A 33 -11.20 -4.11 -0.80
N ILE A 34 -10.24 -5.03 -0.85
CA ILE A 34 -9.86 -5.74 -2.08
C ILE A 34 -11.00 -6.62 -2.59
N VAL A 35 -11.68 -7.35 -1.69
CA VAL A 35 -12.86 -8.16 -2.06
C VAL A 35 -13.98 -7.27 -2.63
N ALA A 36 -14.25 -6.13 -1.99
CA ALA A 36 -15.27 -5.20 -2.48
C ALA A 36 -14.91 -4.63 -3.86
N ILE A 37 -13.64 -4.27 -4.08
CA ILE A 37 -13.17 -3.79 -5.39
C ILE A 37 -13.25 -4.89 -6.44
N ALA A 38 -12.83 -6.12 -6.12
CA ALA A 38 -12.89 -7.24 -7.04
C ALA A 38 -14.33 -7.55 -7.46
N ALA A 39 -15.27 -7.50 -6.52
CA ALA A 39 -16.70 -7.68 -6.81
C ALA A 39 -17.28 -6.55 -7.66
N ASP A 40 -16.98 -5.29 -7.33
CA ASP A 40 -17.44 -4.09 -8.09
C ASP A 40 -16.88 -4.08 -9.52
N MET A 41 -15.66 -4.59 -9.69
CA MET A 41 -14.98 -4.72 -10.98
C MET A 41 -15.28 -6.05 -11.69
N GLU A 42 -16.19 -6.88 -11.18
CA GLU A 42 -16.60 -8.17 -11.78
C GLU A 42 -15.36 -9.05 -12.12
N VAL A 43 -14.42 -9.16 -11.18
CA VAL A 43 -13.28 -10.06 -11.33
C VAL A 43 -13.75 -11.50 -11.20
N SER A 44 -13.43 -12.33 -12.21
CA SER A 44 -13.74 -13.75 -12.24
C SER A 44 -12.52 -14.59 -11.88
N GLY A 45 -12.74 -15.70 -11.18
CA GLY A 45 -11.72 -16.67 -10.79
C GLY A 45 -12.24 -17.54 -9.65
N GLU A 46 -12.03 -18.85 -9.69
CA GLU A 46 -12.42 -19.77 -8.61
C GLU A 46 -11.29 -20.79 -8.39
N PRO A 47 -10.45 -20.60 -7.37
CA PRO A 47 -10.32 -19.44 -6.49
C PRO A 47 -9.69 -18.22 -7.18
N VAL A 48 -9.96 -17.01 -6.66
CA VAL A 48 -9.32 -15.77 -7.12
C VAL A 48 -7.84 -15.77 -6.70
N ALA A 49 -6.94 -15.70 -7.66
CA ALA A 49 -5.50 -15.62 -7.41
C ALA A 49 -5.09 -14.17 -7.08
N VAL A 50 -4.58 -13.96 -5.87
CA VAL A 50 -4.20 -12.65 -5.34
C VAL A 50 -2.69 -12.55 -5.13
N LEU A 51 -2.06 -11.53 -5.70
CA LEU A 51 -0.66 -11.16 -5.41
C LEU A 51 -0.62 -9.94 -4.48
N ASP A 52 0.08 -10.08 -3.35
CA ASP A 52 0.45 -9.00 -2.45
C ASP A 52 1.90 -8.56 -2.70
N VAL A 53 2.07 -7.35 -3.22
CA VAL A 53 3.40 -6.79 -3.52
C VAL A 53 3.89 -5.97 -2.34
N GLY A 54 4.91 -6.47 -1.65
CA GLY A 54 5.43 -5.92 -0.40
C GLY A 54 4.62 -6.39 0.82
N GLY A 55 4.20 -7.67 0.85
CA GLY A 55 3.36 -8.22 1.91
C GLY A 55 4.06 -8.41 3.26
N GLY A 56 5.39 -8.10 3.34
CA GLY A 56 6.17 -8.11 4.56
C GLY A 56 6.08 -9.43 5.34
N PRO A 57 5.82 -9.37 6.67
CA PRO A 57 5.81 -10.56 7.53
C PRO A 57 4.63 -11.53 7.34
N GLY A 58 3.74 -11.31 6.39
CA GLY A 58 2.66 -12.25 6.05
C GLY A 58 1.36 -12.10 6.87
N TYR A 59 1.15 -11.01 7.56
CA TYR A 59 -0.10 -10.77 8.33
C TYR A 59 -1.37 -10.83 7.47
N PHE A 60 -1.27 -10.51 6.19
CA PHE A 60 -2.41 -10.44 5.27
C PHE A 60 -2.88 -11.81 4.78
N HIS A 61 -1.99 -12.82 4.75
CA HIS A 61 -2.31 -14.16 4.25
C HIS A 61 -3.60 -14.73 4.84
N ARG A 62 -3.74 -14.72 6.17
CA ARG A 62 -4.91 -15.30 6.86
C ARG A 62 -6.22 -14.61 6.45
N ALA A 63 -6.19 -13.29 6.28
CA ALA A 63 -7.37 -12.52 5.93
C ALA A 63 -7.88 -12.83 4.51
N PHE A 64 -6.98 -13.07 3.56
CA PHE A 64 -7.34 -13.46 2.19
C PHE A 64 -7.70 -14.93 2.10
N ALA A 65 -6.95 -15.83 2.72
CA ALA A 65 -7.22 -17.27 2.73
C ALA A 65 -8.59 -17.59 3.37
N SER A 66 -8.99 -16.88 4.44
CA SER A 66 -10.31 -17.06 5.05
C SER A 66 -11.47 -16.63 4.15
N ARG A 67 -11.20 -15.94 3.05
CA ARG A 67 -12.15 -15.52 2.02
C ARG A 67 -12.09 -16.39 0.76
N GLY A 68 -11.38 -17.52 0.82
CA GLY A 68 -11.26 -18.47 -0.28
C GLY A 68 -10.38 -17.98 -1.44
N MET A 69 -9.48 -17.03 -1.19
CA MET A 69 -8.57 -16.52 -2.20
C MET A 69 -7.22 -17.23 -2.14
N ASP A 70 -6.63 -17.52 -3.29
CA ASP A 70 -5.27 -18.02 -3.42
C ASP A 70 -4.28 -16.87 -3.28
N TYR A 71 -3.65 -16.80 -2.10
CA TYR A 71 -2.78 -15.68 -1.74
C TYR A 71 -1.31 -16.01 -1.98
N VAL A 72 -0.64 -15.17 -2.75
CA VAL A 72 0.80 -15.14 -2.98
C VAL A 72 1.35 -13.81 -2.50
N THR A 73 2.50 -13.79 -1.84
CA THR A 73 3.20 -12.55 -1.47
C THR A 73 4.60 -12.50 -2.06
N VAL A 74 5.04 -11.28 -2.42
CA VAL A 74 6.42 -11.01 -2.84
C VAL A 74 7.02 -9.92 -1.95
N GLU A 75 8.22 -10.19 -1.41
CA GLU A 75 8.96 -9.31 -0.51
C GLU A 75 10.46 -9.40 -0.81
N PRO A 76 11.18 -8.28 -1.00
CA PRO A 76 12.62 -8.30 -1.25
C PRO A 76 13.45 -8.62 0.01
N ASP A 77 12.98 -8.25 1.19
CA ASP A 77 13.72 -8.36 2.45
C ASP A 77 13.34 -9.64 3.22
N VAL A 78 14.32 -10.55 3.32
CA VAL A 78 14.17 -11.81 4.07
C VAL A 78 13.97 -11.57 5.58
N GLY A 79 14.54 -10.50 6.11
CA GLY A 79 14.35 -10.11 7.51
C GLY A 79 12.91 -9.70 7.79
N GLU A 80 12.31 -8.90 6.93
CA GLU A 80 10.89 -8.54 7.01
C GLU A 80 9.98 -9.77 6.83
N MET A 81 10.28 -10.67 5.88
CA MET A 81 9.52 -11.92 5.70
C MET A 81 9.50 -12.78 6.97
N ALA A 82 10.58 -12.80 7.74
CA ALA A 82 10.72 -13.63 8.94
C ALA A 82 10.29 -12.92 10.24
N ALA A 83 10.07 -11.60 10.20
CA ALA A 83 9.94 -10.76 11.39
C ALA A 83 8.80 -11.14 12.34
N ALA A 84 7.70 -11.69 11.82
CA ALA A 84 6.55 -12.11 12.63
C ALA A 84 6.53 -13.62 12.96
N GLY A 85 7.45 -14.41 12.42
CA GLY A 85 7.40 -15.88 12.54
C GLY A 85 6.19 -16.52 11.85
N ILE A 86 5.51 -15.79 10.95
CA ILE A 86 4.35 -16.28 10.19
C ILE A 86 4.87 -17.02 8.95
N SER A 87 4.46 -18.29 8.80
CA SER A 87 4.73 -19.03 7.58
C SER A 87 3.63 -18.77 6.56
N VAL A 88 3.99 -18.17 5.43
CA VAL A 88 3.10 -18.00 4.27
C VAL A 88 3.49 -19.04 3.23
N PRO A 89 2.59 -19.98 2.86
CA PRO A 89 2.93 -21.09 1.94
C PRO A 89 3.46 -20.63 0.59
N ALA A 90 2.93 -19.54 0.06
CA ALA A 90 3.34 -18.97 -1.23
C ALA A 90 3.99 -17.60 -1.03
N SER A 91 5.14 -17.57 -0.35
CA SER A 91 5.97 -16.39 -0.17
C SER A 91 7.17 -16.45 -1.12
N VAL A 92 7.36 -15.41 -1.93
CA VAL A 92 8.42 -15.32 -2.94
C VAL A 92 9.34 -14.16 -2.60
N ARG A 93 10.65 -14.39 -2.65
CA ARG A 93 11.62 -13.30 -2.56
C ARG A 93 11.78 -12.63 -3.91
N GLY A 94 11.49 -11.32 -3.98
CA GLY A 94 11.60 -10.57 -5.24
C GLY A 94 11.36 -9.09 -5.04
N SER A 95 11.76 -8.31 -6.05
CA SER A 95 11.53 -6.87 -6.07
C SER A 95 10.18 -6.56 -6.70
N GLY A 96 9.41 -5.64 -6.10
CA GLY A 96 8.20 -5.10 -6.72
C GLY A 96 8.47 -4.35 -8.03
N MET A 97 9.71 -3.87 -8.25
CA MET A 97 10.12 -3.19 -9.49
C MET A 97 10.51 -4.15 -10.62
N ASP A 98 10.59 -5.46 -10.34
CA ASP A 98 10.92 -6.53 -11.28
C ASP A 98 10.33 -7.82 -10.72
N LEU A 99 9.02 -8.00 -10.91
CA LEU A 99 8.28 -9.10 -10.32
C LEU A 99 8.65 -10.44 -10.95
N PRO A 100 9.04 -11.47 -10.16
CA PRO A 100 9.50 -12.76 -10.68
C PRO A 100 8.32 -13.65 -11.14
N PHE A 101 7.35 -13.08 -11.80
CA PHE A 101 6.17 -13.73 -12.33
C PHE A 101 6.02 -13.43 -13.82
N ARG A 102 5.47 -14.39 -14.55
CA ARG A 102 5.07 -14.18 -15.95
C ARG A 102 3.95 -13.17 -16.06
N ASP A 103 3.74 -12.65 -17.24
CA ASP A 103 2.62 -11.76 -17.55
C ASP A 103 1.28 -12.45 -17.25
N GLU A 104 0.31 -11.66 -16.82
CA GLU A 104 -1.11 -12.04 -16.80
C GLU A 104 -1.42 -13.32 -15.99
N CYS A 105 -0.84 -13.46 -14.80
CA CYS A 105 -1.02 -14.65 -13.97
C CYS A 105 -1.89 -14.47 -12.72
N PHE A 106 -2.25 -13.24 -12.34
CA PHE A 106 -3.07 -12.98 -11.15
C PHE A 106 -4.37 -12.25 -11.50
N ASP A 107 -5.45 -12.65 -10.83
CA ASP A 107 -6.76 -12.01 -10.98
C ASP A 107 -6.81 -10.66 -10.24
N VAL A 108 -6.13 -10.59 -9.09
CA VAL A 108 -5.98 -9.38 -8.28
C VAL A 108 -4.51 -9.20 -7.94
N VAL A 109 -3.97 -8.00 -8.19
CA VAL A 109 -2.63 -7.60 -7.75
C VAL A 109 -2.77 -6.35 -6.89
N TYR A 110 -2.35 -6.41 -5.63
CA TYR A 110 -2.42 -5.25 -4.78
C TYR A 110 -1.10 -4.96 -4.06
N SER A 111 -0.92 -3.70 -3.67
CA SER A 111 0.14 -3.25 -2.80
C SER A 111 -0.39 -2.17 -1.86
N SER A 112 -0.05 -2.26 -0.58
CA SER A 112 -0.58 -1.36 0.44
C SER A 112 0.54 -0.80 1.33
N ASN A 113 0.76 0.52 1.28
CA ASN A 113 1.78 1.24 2.03
C ASN A 113 3.21 0.74 1.74
N VAL A 114 3.52 0.55 0.46
CA VAL A 114 4.82 0.08 -0.03
C VAL A 114 5.45 1.07 -1.02
N ALA A 115 4.64 1.71 -1.87
CA ALA A 115 5.15 2.55 -2.94
C ALA A 115 5.99 3.74 -2.44
N GLU A 116 5.69 4.27 -1.24
CA GLU A 116 6.49 5.28 -0.56
C GLU A 116 7.86 4.77 -0.09
N HIS A 117 8.06 3.45 -0.04
CA HIS A 117 9.32 2.81 0.32
C HIS A 117 10.14 2.33 -0.89
N VAL A 118 9.64 2.57 -2.10
CA VAL A 118 10.24 2.11 -3.35
C VAL A 118 10.80 3.29 -4.13
N ALA A 119 12.06 3.17 -4.57
CA ALA A 119 12.74 4.24 -5.30
C ALA A 119 12.06 4.59 -6.65
N LYS A 120 11.42 3.61 -7.28
CA LYS A 120 10.71 3.78 -8.56
C LYS A 120 9.28 3.24 -8.46
N PRO A 121 8.37 3.90 -7.73
CA PRO A 121 7.03 3.39 -7.45
C PRO A 121 6.19 3.16 -8.72
N TRP A 122 6.42 3.93 -9.76
CA TRP A 122 5.67 3.78 -11.01
C TRP A 122 6.16 2.62 -11.86
N GLN A 123 7.44 2.23 -11.76
CA GLN A 123 7.94 0.98 -12.34
C GLN A 123 7.30 -0.22 -11.61
N MET A 124 7.19 -0.17 -10.29
CA MET A 124 6.45 -1.18 -9.53
C MET A 124 4.99 -1.27 -9.96
N ALA A 125 4.33 -0.12 -10.14
CA ALA A 125 2.94 -0.08 -10.62
C ALA A 125 2.78 -0.67 -12.04
N ASP A 126 3.74 -0.43 -12.94
CA ASP A 126 3.76 -1.01 -14.28
C ASP A 126 3.94 -2.54 -14.22
N GLU A 127 4.84 -3.05 -13.36
CA GLU A 127 5.03 -4.49 -13.12
C GLU A 127 3.78 -5.15 -12.53
N MET A 128 3.14 -4.49 -11.54
CA MET A 128 1.87 -4.96 -10.99
C MET A 128 0.81 -5.10 -12.09
N LEU A 129 0.72 -4.12 -12.98
CA LEU A 129 -0.23 -4.16 -14.10
C LEU A 129 0.17 -5.23 -15.14
N ARG A 130 1.47 -5.47 -15.38
CA ARG A 130 1.96 -6.52 -16.27
C ARG A 130 1.47 -7.90 -15.83
N VAL A 131 1.65 -8.22 -14.55
CA VAL A 131 1.29 -9.54 -14.00
C VAL A 131 -0.20 -9.72 -13.71
N THR A 132 -1.00 -8.65 -13.78
CA THR A 132 -2.47 -8.72 -13.68
C THR A 132 -3.07 -9.31 -14.96
N LYS A 133 -3.99 -10.26 -14.85
CA LYS A 133 -4.71 -10.82 -16.00
C LYS A 133 -5.58 -9.79 -16.71
N PRO A 134 -5.88 -9.96 -18.01
CA PRO A 134 -6.98 -9.24 -18.68
C PRO A 134 -8.30 -9.45 -17.91
N GLY A 135 -9.06 -8.39 -17.69
CA GLY A 135 -10.26 -8.42 -16.85
C GLY A 135 -10.00 -8.43 -15.33
N GLY A 136 -8.76 -8.67 -14.92
CA GLY A 136 -8.34 -8.58 -13.52
C GLY A 136 -8.17 -7.13 -13.04
N VAL A 137 -7.87 -6.97 -11.75
CA VAL A 137 -7.75 -5.65 -11.12
C VAL A 137 -6.40 -5.49 -10.42
N MET A 138 -5.79 -4.32 -10.62
CA MET A 138 -4.63 -3.85 -9.88
C MET A 138 -5.04 -2.75 -8.91
N VAL A 139 -4.60 -2.86 -7.64
CA VAL A 139 -4.86 -1.88 -6.58
C VAL A 139 -3.56 -1.43 -5.94
N LEU A 140 -3.24 -0.15 -6.05
CA LEU A 140 -2.08 0.47 -5.41
C LEU A 140 -2.56 1.47 -4.37
N SER A 141 -2.20 1.25 -3.09
CA SER A 141 -2.46 2.18 -2.00
C SER A 141 -1.15 2.59 -1.35
N TYR A 142 -0.92 3.89 -1.19
CA TYR A 142 0.30 4.41 -0.61
C TYR A 142 0.07 5.68 0.21
N THR A 143 0.99 5.96 1.14
CA THR A 143 0.99 7.16 1.95
C THR A 143 1.50 8.35 1.11
N VAL A 144 0.69 9.42 1.04
CA VAL A 144 1.08 10.65 0.33
C VAL A 144 2.09 11.42 1.17
N TRP A 145 3.21 11.83 0.57
CA TRP A 145 4.33 12.48 1.28
C TRP A 145 3.91 13.72 2.09
N LEU A 146 3.17 14.65 1.49
CA LEU A 146 2.67 15.83 2.19
C LEU A 146 1.35 15.58 2.94
N GLY A 147 0.85 14.35 2.96
CA GLY A 147 -0.29 13.97 3.78
C GLY A 147 0.06 13.91 5.27
N PRO A 148 -0.93 13.81 6.16
CA PRO A 148 -0.72 13.90 7.62
C PRO A 148 0.27 12.86 8.18
N PHE A 149 0.44 11.73 7.52
CA PHE A 149 1.28 10.61 7.97
C PHE A 149 2.53 10.40 7.08
N GLY A 150 2.80 11.28 6.10
CA GLY A 150 3.92 11.12 5.17
C GLY A 150 5.29 11.10 5.82
N GLY A 151 5.44 11.74 7.00
CA GLY A 151 6.67 11.72 7.78
C GLY A 151 6.92 10.41 8.55
N HIS A 152 5.98 9.46 8.53
CA HIS A 152 6.06 8.20 9.30
C HIS A 152 6.44 8.47 10.76
N GLU A 153 7.38 7.72 11.36
CA GLU A 153 7.82 7.89 12.75
C GLU A 153 8.52 9.21 13.05
N THR A 154 8.91 9.99 12.04
CA THR A 154 9.52 11.31 12.27
C THR A 154 8.52 12.36 12.79
N GLY A 155 7.22 12.05 12.73
CA GLY A 155 6.13 12.84 13.30
C GLY A 155 5.30 13.60 12.27
N LEU A 156 4.22 14.21 12.74
CA LEU A 156 3.15 14.75 11.89
C LEU A 156 3.51 16.03 11.11
N TRP A 157 4.57 16.75 11.50
CA TRP A 157 4.90 18.05 10.89
C TRP A 157 6.32 18.18 10.34
N PRO A 158 7.36 17.46 10.83
CA PRO A 158 8.74 17.73 10.41
C PRO A 158 8.98 17.51 8.91
N HIS A 159 8.27 16.57 8.31
CA HIS A 159 8.37 16.25 6.88
C HIS A 159 7.90 17.41 5.97
N TYR A 160 7.04 18.32 6.45
CA TYR A 160 6.64 19.53 5.70
C TYR A 160 7.80 20.52 5.51
N VAL A 161 8.77 20.50 6.43
CA VAL A 161 9.99 21.31 6.29
C VAL A 161 10.97 20.65 5.31
N GLY A 162 10.93 19.31 5.22
CA GLY A 162 11.73 18.48 4.33
C GLY A 162 12.17 17.18 4.97
N GLY A 163 12.39 16.15 4.15
CA GLY A 163 12.73 14.81 4.63
C GLY A 163 14.04 14.75 5.40
N ASP A 164 15.08 15.46 4.92
CA ASP A 164 16.36 15.55 5.62
C ASP A 164 16.27 16.28 6.96
N PHE A 165 15.43 17.32 7.05
CA PHE A 165 15.15 18.00 8.31
C PHE A 165 14.46 17.05 9.29
N ALA A 166 13.42 16.34 8.83
CA ALA A 166 12.68 15.39 9.64
C ALA A 166 13.60 14.30 10.21
N ARG A 167 14.45 13.71 9.37
CA ARG A 167 15.45 12.70 9.75
C ARG A 167 16.42 13.24 10.82
N ARG A 168 17.10 14.37 10.54
CA ARG A 168 18.09 14.96 11.48
C ARG A 168 17.46 15.36 12.81
N ARG A 169 16.23 15.88 12.78
CA ARG A 169 15.48 16.18 14.00
C ARG A 169 15.19 14.91 14.80
N TYR A 170 14.74 13.84 14.15
CA TYR A 170 14.48 12.55 14.81
C TYR A 170 15.75 12.00 15.46
N GLU A 171 16.87 11.97 14.73
CA GLU A 171 18.17 11.51 15.23
C GLU A 171 18.62 12.32 16.46
N ARG A 172 18.43 13.64 16.44
CA ARG A 172 18.78 14.53 17.58
C ARG A 172 17.90 14.27 18.81
N VAL A 173 16.60 14.02 18.60
CA VAL A 173 15.64 13.84 19.71
C VAL A 173 15.75 12.44 20.33
N TYR A 174 15.92 11.40 19.51
CA TYR A 174 15.83 10.02 19.95
C TYR A 174 17.19 9.30 20.02
N GLY A 175 18.28 9.93 19.61
CA GLY A 175 19.63 9.38 19.62
C GLY A 175 19.85 8.17 18.68
N ARG A 176 18.91 7.94 17.75
CA ARG A 176 18.98 6.84 16.78
C ARG A 176 18.38 7.24 15.45
N ARG A 177 18.75 6.53 14.37
CA ARG A 177 18.13 6.71 13.05
C ARG A 177 16.67 6.25 13.07
N PRO A 178 15.77 6.90 12.30
CA PRO A 178 14.44 6.37 12.06
C PRO A 178 14.52 5.03 11.28
N LYS A 179 13.50 4.18 11.41
CA LYS A 179 13.38 2.96 10.58
C LYS A 179 13.24 3.36 9.10
N ASN A 180 12.40 4.34 8.83
CA ASN A 180 12.13 4.84 7.48
C ASN A 180 13.00 6.09 7.22
N VAL A 181 14.09 5.90 6.46
CA VAL A 181 15.09 6.94 6.18
C VAL A 181 14.78 7.63 4.86
N PHE A 182 14.49 8.93 4.91
CA PHE A 182 14.22 9.72 3.71
C PHE A 182 15.40 9.66 2.72
N GLY A 183 15.08 9.35 1.45
CA GLY A 183 16.04 9.17 0.38
C GLY A 183 16.71 7.79 0.29
N GLU A 184 16.49 6.91 1.29
CA GLU A 184 17.01 5.54 1.31
C GLU A 184 15.88 4.50 1.28
N SER A 185 14.98 4.55 2.26
CA SER A 185 13.83 3.66 2.42
C SER A 185 12.48 4.38 2.57
N LEU A 186 12.46 5.70 2.39
CA LEU A 186 11.26 6.53 2.33
C LEU A 186 11.44 7.61 1.26
N PHE A 187 10.48 7.73 0.37
CA PHE A 187 10.54 8.64 -0.78
C PHE A 187 9.32 9.55 -0.82
N ALA A 188 9.50 10.76 -1.38
CA ALA A 188 8.43 11.74 -1.51
C ALA A 188 7.49 11.38 -2.68
N VAL A 189 6.54 10.50 -2.44
CA VAL A 189 5.51 10.14 -3.41
C VAL A 189 4.28 11.03 -3.24
N SER A 190 3.94 11.82 -4.28
CA SER A 190 2.82 12.75 -4.23
C SER A 190 1.52 12.16 -4.76
N CYS A 191 0.39 12.72 -4.32
CA CYS A 191 -0.92 12.41 -4.90
C CYS A 191 -0.96 12.73 -6.40
N ALA A 192 -0.38 13.87 -6.82
CA ALA A 192 -0.33 14.30 -8.22
C ALA A 192 0.40 13.30 -9.14
N GLN A 193 1.49 12.69 -8.65
CA GLN A 193 2.22 11.67 -9.41
C GLN A 193 1.34 10.44 -9.64
N GLY A 194 0.66 9.93 -8.59
CA GLY A 194 -0.25 8.80 -8.71
C GLY A 194 -1.43 9.05 -9.64
N LEU A 195 -2.04 10.22 -9.54
CA LEU A 195 -3.11 10.63 -10.47
C LEU A 195 -2.62 10.71 -11.92
N ARG A 196 -1.39 11.18 -12.15
CA ARG A 196 -0.81 11.28 -13.50
C ARG A 196 -0.58 9.89 -14.10
N TRP A 197 0.01 8.99 -13.33
CA TRP A 197 0.23 7.61 -13.75
C TRP A 197 -1.10 6.88 -14.00
N GLY A 198 -2.00 6.88 -13.03
CA GLY A 198 -3.24 6.12 -13.10
C GLY A 198 -4.21 6.63 -14.18
N ARG A 199 -4.24 7.94 -14.49
CA ARG A 199 -5.07 8.47 -15.59
C ARG A 199 -4.69 7.88 -16.95
N ARG A 200 -3.42 7.58 -17.18
CA ARG A 200 -2.96 6.91 -18.41
C ARG A 200 -3.51 5.49 -18.52
N GLN A 201 -3.81 4.88 -17.39
CA GLN A 201 -4.34 3.52 -17.27
C GLN A 201 -5.88 3.46 -17.15
N GLY A 202 -6.55 4.62 -17.15
CA GLY A 202 -8.00 4.68 -16.93
C GLY A 202 -8.42 4.37 -15.49
N ALA A 203 -7.56 4.65 -14.52
CA ALA A 203 -7.77 4.32 -13.11
C ALA A 203 -8.91 5.09 -12.44
N VAL A 204 -9.52 4.46 -11.44
CA VAL A 204 -10.38 5.10 -10.43
C VAL A 204 -9.51 5.47 -9.22
N PHE A 205 -9.83 6.60 -8.56
CA PHE A 205 -9.06 7.15 -7.45
C PHE A 205 -9.94 7.52 -6.27
N PHE A 206 -9.49 7.18 -5.06
CA PHE A 206 -10.12 7.66 -3.83
C PHE A 206 -9.12 7.69 -2.66
N PRO A 207 -9.36 8.54 -1.63
CA PRO A 207 -8.57 8.55 -0.42
C PRO A 207 -9.07 7.44 0.53
N ARG A 208 -8.20 6.52 0.94
CA ARG A 208 -8.56 5.27 1.63
C ARG A 208 -9.36 5.45 2.91
N TYR A 209 -8.96 6.38 3.76
CA TYR A 209 -9.52 6.53 5.11
C TYR A 209 -10.53 7.67 5.22
N HIS A 210 -10.91 8.27 4.11
CA HIS A 210 -11.88 9.35 4.06
C HIS A 210 -13.28 8.80 3.82
N PRO A 211 -14.32 9.43 4.42
CA PRO A 211 -15.70 9.12 4.07
C PRO A 211 -15.97 9.46 2.60
N TRP A 212 -16.88 8.74 1.96
CA TRP A 212 -17.16 8.88 0.53
C TRP A 212 -17.50 10.31 0.09
N TRP A 213 -18.17 11.08 0.94
CA TRP A 213 -18.50 12.48 0.67
C TRP A 213 -17.27 13.41 0.61
N ALA A 214 -16.12 12.98 1.14
CA ALA A 214 -14.86 13.73 1.09
C ALA A 214 -13.94 13.27 -0.06
N TRP A 215 -14.33 12.32 -0.90
CA TRP A 215 -13.49 11.81 -1.99
C TRP A 215 -13.19 12.88 -3.05
N TRP A 216 -13.96 13.96 -3.10
CA TRP A 216 -13.69 15.11 -3.96
C TRP A 216 -12.30 15.73 -3.71
N VAL A 217 -11.73 15.59 -2.52
CA VAL A 217 -10.43 16.18 -2.13
C VAL A 217 -9.32 15.77 -3.10
N VAL A 218 -9.36 14.53 -3.61
CA VAL A 218 -8.38 14.02 -4.58
C VAL A 218 -8.39 14.80 -5.90
N ARG A 219 -9.51 15.45 -6.23
CA ARG A 219 -9.68 16.20 -7.47
C ARG A 219 -9.16 17.64 -7.37
N VAL A 220 -8.99 18.18 -6.14
CA VAL A 220 -8.59 19.58 -5.94
C VAL A 220 -7.06 19.68 -5.85
N PRO A 221 -6.40 20.33 -6.81
CA PRO A 221 -4.96 20.57 -6.75
C PRO A 221 -4.55 21.24 -5.43
N ILE A 222 -3.33 20.97 -4.98
CA ILE A 222 -2.77 21.42 -3.70
C ILE A 222 -3.44 20.75 -2.51
N LEU A 223 -4.75 20.91 -2.28
CA LEU A 223 -5.45 20.30 -1.13
C LEU A 223 -5.28 18.78 -1.07
N ARG A 224 -5.28 18.10 -2.21
CA ARG A 224 -5.07 16.65 -2.30
C ARG A 224 -3.73 16.20 -1.71
N GLU A 225 -2.69 17.01 -1.78
CA GLU A 225 -1.37 16.66 -1.26
C GLU A 225 -1.36 16.68 0.29
N PHE A 226 -2.10 17.59 0.90
CA PHE A 226 -2.12 17.77 2.35
C PHE A 226 -3.24 17.03 3.07
N LEU A 227 -4.37 16.85 2.40
CA LEU A 227 -5.55 16.25 3.03
C LEU A 227 -5.69 14.75 2.72
N THR A 228 -5.03 14.22 1.70
CA THR A 228 -5.04 12.77 1.42
C THR A 228 -3.96 12.07 2.22
N SER A 229 -4.33 11.27 3.21
CA SER A 229 -3.36 10.44 3.93
C SER A 229 -2.82 9.32 3.06
N ASN A 230 -3.71 8.51 2.48
CA ASN A 230 -3.37 7.45 1.54
C ASN A 230 -4.21 7.60 0.27
N LEU A 231 -3.55 7.57 -0.88
CA LEU A 231 -4.22 7.49 -2.18
C LEU A 231 -4.40 6.03 -2.57
N VAL A 232 -5.61 5.66 -3.00
CA VAL A 232 -5.88 4.38 -3.65
C VAL A 232 -6.07 4.62 -5.13
N ILE A 233 -5.38 3.82 -5.93
CA ILE A 233 -5.44 3.77 -7.40
C ILE A 233 -5.94 2.38 -7.77
N VAL A 234 -7.05 2.30 -8.50
CA VAL A 234 -7.65 1.04 -8.97
C VAL A 234 -7.65 1.04 -10.48
N VAL A 235 -7.04 0.02 -11.08
CA VAL A 235 -7.01 -0.18 -12.53
C VAL A 235 -7.63 -1.53 -12.86
N LYS A 236 -8.73 -1.56 -13.61
CA LYS A 236 -9.20 -2.79 -14.26
C LYS A 236 -8.40 -2.96 -15.55
N LYS A 237 -7.63 -4.04 -15.68
CA LYS A 237 -6.86 -4.32 -16.89
C LYS A 237 -7.83 -4.70 -18.01
N LYS A 238 -7.78 -3.97 -19.12
CA LYS A 238 -8.63 -4.25 -20.29
C LYS A 238 -8.31 -5.64 -20.84
N GLY A 239 -9.34 -6.35 -21.30
CA GLY A 239 -9.15 -7.51 -22.17
C GLY A 239 -8.49 -7.04 -23.46
N GLY A 240 -7.56 -7.82 -23.97
CA GLY A 240 -6.99 -7.62 -25.29
C GLY A 240 -8.02 -7.85 -26.40
#